data_e98938b3ce9948ddbaf7651e98724736
#
_entry.id   e98938b3ce9948ddbaf7651e98724736
#
_cell.length_a   1.000
_cell.length_b   1.000
_cell.length_c   1.000
_cell.angle_alpha   90.00
_cell.angle_beta   90.00
_cell.angle_gamma   90.00
#
_symmetry.space_group_name_H-M   'P 1'
#
loop_
_entity.id
_entity.type
_entity.pdbx_description
1 polymer ?
#
loop_
_entity_poly.entity_id
_entity_poly.type
_entity_poly.pdbx_seq_one_letter_code
_entity_poly.pdbx_strand_id
1 'polypeptide(L)'
;VSVLLAIAPLAKNAKGSVLFPARMHMLFKGISGVYACANANCSRSHSEGGLTLGEVYLSDGNLICPHCGSVVYELYNDRRCGALFFKGYVLEDDSELHGNVYLWRYPGQLMDHRMKEVHLFIPTDDFELPAKQGKNAIKPCYLDVKSGFINFTDDSSAGKSWIRKLYYCNYSTKGRPQIITFP
;
A
#
# COMPACT_ATOMS: atom_id res chain seq x y z
N VAL A 1 12.25 -30.48 16.50
CA VAL A 1 12.71 -29.96 15.20
C VAL A 1 13.12 -28.49 15.33
N SER A 2 12.33 -27.61 15.97
CA SER A 2 12.63 -26.17 16.09
C SER A 2 13.95 -25.88 16.81
N VAL A 3 14.29 -26.62 17.86
CA VAL A 3 15.54 -26.45 18.62
C VAL A 3 16.77 -26.82 17.78
N LEU A 4 16.68 -27.89 16.99
CA LEU A 4 17.77 -28.30 16.10
C LEU A 4 18.03 -27.28 14.99
N LEU A 5 16.97 -26.67 14.43
CA LEU A 5 17.08 -25.61 13.43
C LEU A 5 17.70 -24.33 14.00
N ALA A 6 17.46 -24.04 15.28
CA ALA A 6 18.07 -22.88 15.96
C ALA A 6 19.55 -23.10 16.30
N ILE A 7 19.95 -24.33 16.61
CA ILE A 7 21.33 -24.66 17.05
C ILE A 7 22.24 -24.96 15.84
N ALA A 8 21.71 -25.55 14.76
CA ALA A 8 22.51 -25.95 13.61
C ALA A 8 23.39 -24.84 12.99
N PRO A 9 22.91 -23.58 12.88
CA PRO A 9 23.73 -22.46 12.38
C PRO A 9 24.86 -22.04 13.34
N LEU A 10 24.80 -22.44 14.60
CA LEU A 10 25.81 -22.09 15.59
C LEU A 10 27.03 -23.05 15.54
N ALA A 11 26.86 -24.22 14.93
CA ALA A 11 27.93 -25.19 14.78
C ALA A 11 28.99 -24.71 13.76
N LYS A 12 30.23 -24.54 14.19
CA LYS A 12 31.36 -24.09 13.36
C LYS A 12 32.43 -25.14 13.32
N ASN A 13 33.14 -25.24 12.18
CA ASN A 13 34.33 -26.06 12.06
C ASN A 13 35.55 -25.40 12.74
N ALA A 14 36.68 -26.09 12.79
CA ALA A 14 37.92 -25.57 13.37
C ALA A 14 38.44 -24.27 12.68
N LYS A 15 37.99 -23.98 11.48
CA LYS A 15 38.31 -22.74 10.71
C LYS A 15 37.30 -21.63 10.91
N GLY A 16 36.31 -21.80 11.79
CA GLY A 16 35.28 -20.81 12.08
C GLY A 16 34.11 -20.74 11.07
N SER A 17 34.11 -21.56 10.03
CA SER A 17 33.00 -21.61 9.05
C SER A 17 31.82 -22.37 9.63
N VAL A 18 30.60 -21.85 9.40
CA VAL A 18 29.36 -22.51 9.81
C VAL A 18 29.18 -23.83 9.08
N LEU A 19 28.99 -24.94 9.85
CA LEU A 19 28.82 -26.28 9.28
C LEU A 19 27.50 -26.45 8.54
N PHE A 20 26.43 -25.80 9.05
CA PHE A 20 25.11 -25.88 8.46
C PHE A 20 24.56 -24.46 8.26
N PRO A 21 24.89 -23.81 7.13
CA PRO A 21 24.32 -22.50 6.83
C PRO A 21 22.82 -22.65 6.58
N ALA A 22 22.01 -22.41 7.62
CA ALA A 22 20.56 -22.36 7.47
C ALA A 22 20.16 -20.98 6.93
N ARG A 23 19.63 -20.93 5.72
CA ARG A 23 18.93 -19.76 5.20
C ARG A 23 17.44 -20.00 5.39
N MET A 24 16.82 -19.18 6.22
CA MET A 24 15.37 -19.18 6.32
C MET A 24 14.82 -18.41 5.11
N HIS A 25 14.35 -19.14 4.11
CA HIS A 25 13.54 -18.54 3.04
C HIS A 25 12.12 -18.41 3.58
N MET A 26 11.82 -17.27 4.16
CA MET A 26 10.43 -16.92 4.45
C MET A 26 9.75 -16.58 3.13
N LEU A 27 9.12 -17.57 2.53
CA LEU A 27 8.20 -17.35 1.42
C LEU A 27 6.93 -16.71 2.01
N PHE A 28 6.97 -15.42 2.23
CA PHE A 28 5.75 -14.66 2.43
C PHE A 28 5.02 -14.66 1.08
N LYS A 29 4.07 -15.55 0.91
CA LYS A 29 2.90 -15.20 0.11
C LYS A 29 2.42 -13.90 0.76
N GLY A 30 2.43 -12.79 -0.01
CA GLY A 30 1.97 -11.52 0.53
C GLY A 30 0.77 -11.79 1.40
N ILE A 31 0.80 -11.36 2.64
CA ILE A 31 -0.27 -11.63 3.59
C ILE A 31 -1.47 -10.89 3.00
N SER A 32 -2.34 -11.64 2.29
CA SER A 32 -3.64 -11.13 1.92
C SER A 32 -4.41 -10.90 3.21
N GLY A 33 -5.08 -9.77 3.34
CA GLY A 33 -5.86 -9.48 4.54
C GLY A 33 -5.10 -8.67 5.61
N VAL A 34 -4.06 -7.96 5.24
CA VAL A 34 -3.49 -6.88 6.07
C VAL A 34 -4.14 -5.57 5.66
N TYR A 35 -4.62 -4.84 6.64
CA TYR A 35 -5.30 -3.56 6.45
C TYR A 35 -4.59 -2.49 7.27
N ALA A 36 -4.65 -1.24 6.84
CA ALA A 36 -4.12 -0.14 7.62
C ALA A 36 -5.02 1.08 7.57
N CYS A 37 -5.05 1.79 8.68
CA CYS A 37 -5.65 3.11 8.75
C CYS A 37 -4.93 4.06 7.80
N ALA A 38 -5.69 4.74 6.95
CA ALA A 38 -5.13 5.65 5.95
C ALA A 38 -4.53 6.93 6.55
N ASN A 39 -4.82 7.25 7.80
CA ASN A 39 -4.34 8.47 8.44
C ASN A 39 -2.93 8.30 9.00
N ALA A 40 -1.95 8.99 8.41
CA ALA A 40 -0.57 9.01 8.91
C ALA A 40 -0.45 9.68 10.30
N ASN A 41 -1.40 10.56 10.65
CA ASN A 41 -1.46 11.25 11.94
C ASN A 41 -2.35 10.51 12.96
N CYS A 42 -2.60 9.21 12.76
CA CYS A 42 -3.31 8.40 13.73
C CYS A 42 -2.53 8.31 15.04
N SER A 43 -3.20 8.32 16.19
CA SER A 43 -2.56 8.14 17.50
C SER A 43 -1.83 6.80 17.65
N ARG A 44 -2.12 5.84 16.77
CA ARG A 44 -1.48 4.52 16.67
C ARG A 44 -0.70 4.37 15.37
N SER A 45 -0.17 5.46 14.83
CA SER A 45 0.68 5.40 13.63
C SER A 45 2.03 4.77 13.94
N HIS A 46 2.56 4.08 12.94
CA HIS A 46 3.89 3.48 12.94
C HIS A 46 4.69 4.07 11.79
N SER A 47 5.91 4.51 12.08
CA SER A 47 6.84 5.03 11.08
C SER A 47 8.11 4.22 11.11
N GLU A 48 8.52 3.72 9.94
CA GLU A 48 9.75 2.95 9.76
C GLU A 48 10.31 3.24 8.36
N GLY A 49 11.62 3.54 8.27
CA GLY A 49 12.28 3.82 7.01
C GLY A 49 11.66 4.97 6.20
N GLY A 50 11.12 6.00 6.86
CA GLY A 50 10.43 7.11 6.20
C GLY A 50 9.00 6.80 5.73
N LEU A 51 8.52 5.56 5.92
CA LEU A 51 7.15 5.18 5.63
C LEU A 51 6.29 5.31 6.89
N THR A 52 5.17 6.02 6.80
CA THR A 52 4.21 6.14 7.90
C THR A 52 2.87 5.52 7.53
N LEU A 53 2.41 4.60 8.38
CA LEU A 53 1.08 4.00 8.33
C LEU A 53 0.32 4.34 9.61
N GLY A 54 -1.00 4.43 9.54
CA GLY A 54 -1.83 4.39 10.74
C GLY A 54 -1.85 2.98 11.35
N GLU A 55 -2.75 2.71 12.29
CA GLU A 55 -2.90 1.39 12.91
C GLU A 55 -3.06 0.29 11.85
N VAL A 56 -2.34 -0.82 12.03
CA VAL A 56 -2.35 -1.98 11.14
C VAL A 56 -3.23 -3.08 11.72
N TYR A 57 -4.05 -3.71 10.90
CA TYR A 57 -4.99 -4.77 11.26
C TYR A 57 -4.72 -6.02 10.43
N LEU A 58 -4.76 -7.19 11.07
CA LEU A 58 -4.60 -8.49 10.42
C LEU A 58 -5.93 -9.11 10.00
N SER A 59 -7.00 -8.34 10.01
CA SER A 59 -8.34 -8.76 9.60
C SER A 59 -9.12 -7.60 8.99
N ASP A 60 -10.13 -7.91 8.20
CA ASP A 60 -10.99 -6.94 7.53
C ASP A 60 -12.12 -6.35 8.40
N GLY A 61 -12.15 -6.68 9.69
CA GLY A 61 -13.23 -6.29 10.61
C GLY A 61 -13.42 -4.79 10.83
N ASN A 62 -12.39 -3.97 10.59
CA ASN A 62 -12.44 -2.55 10.82
C ASN A 62 -12.56 -1.76 9.50
N LEU A 63 -13.74 -1.19 9.23
CA LEU A 63 -13.94 -0.26 8.11
C LEU A 63 -13.38 1.13 8.45
N ILE A 64 -13.51 1.50 9.70
CA ILE A 64 -13.09 2.79 10.28
C ILE A 64 -12.17 2.50 11.45
N CYS A 65 -11.10 3.24 11.52
CA CYS A 65 -10.15 3.15 12.62
C CYS A 65 -10.78 3.62 13.93
N PRO A 66 -10.83 2.78 14.98
CA PRO A 66 -11.45 3.15 16.25
C PRO A 66 -10.69 4.26 16.98
N HIS A 67 -9.40 4.47 16.66
CA HIS A 67 -8.55 5.45 17.34
C HIS A 67 -8.63 6.86 16.76
N CYS A 68 -8.90 6.98 15.47
CA CYS A 68 -8.92 8.31 14.83
C CYS A 68 -10.12 8.54 13.92
N GLY A 69 -11.04 7.57 13.75
CA GLY A 69 -12.21 7.69 12.91
C GLY A 69 -11.92 7.79 11.41
N SER A 70 -10.72 7.42 10.97
CA SER A 70 -10.33 7.46 9.56
C SER A 70 -10.57 6.12 8.88
N VAL A 71 -10.71 6.14 7.56
CA VAL A 71 -10.94 4.94 6.74
C VAL A 71 -9.75 3.99 6.81
N VAL A 72 -10.03 2.70 6.68
CA VAL A 72 -9.06 1.61 6.69
C VAL A 72 -9.11 0.90 5.35
N TYR A 73 -7.97 0.73 4.71
CA TYR A 73 -7.84 0.04 3.41
C TYR A 73 -6.93 -1.18 3.50
N GLU A 74 -7.13 -2.12 2.58
CA GLU A 74 -6.22 -3.25 2.40
C GLU A 74 -4.85 -2.76 1.92
N LEU A 75 -3.78 -3.32 2.52
CA LEU A 75 -2.42 -3.10 2.07
C LEU A 75 -2.04 -4.13 1.02
N TYR A 76 -1.50 -3.65 -0.07
CA TYR A 76 -0.86 -4.47 -1.09
C TYR A 76 0.64 -4.17 -1.10
N ASN A 77 1.45 -5.22 -1.12
CA ASN A 77 2.91 -5.12 -1.20
C ASN A 77 3.39 -5.68 -2.55
N ASP A 78 4.15 -4.88 -3.30
CA ASP A 78 4.88 -5.39 -4.44
C ASP A 78 6.15 -6.10 -3.96
N ARG A 79 6.17 -7.41 -4.13
CA ARG A 79 7.26 -8.28 -3.67
C ARG A 79 8.61 -8.02 -4.37
N ARG A 80 8.62 -7.35 -5.51
CA ARG A 80 9.83 -7.08 -6.29
C ARG A 80 10.62 -5.92 -5.72
N CYS A 81 9.94 -4.88 -5.28
CA CYS A 81 10.56 -3.66 -4.77
C CYS A 81 10.20 -3.34 -3.32
N GLY A 82 9.27 -4.07 -2.69
CA GLY A 82 8.82 -3.79 -1.33
C GLY A 82 7.86 -2.61 -1.20
N ALA A 83 7.49 -1.96 -2.30
CA ALA A 83 6.58 -0.82 -2.27
C ALA A 83 5.21 -1.21 -1.70
N LEU A 84 4.64 -0.32 -0.87
CA LEU A 84 3.33 -0.50 -0.26
C LEU A 84 2.28 0.38 -0.93
N PHE A 85 1.09 -0.18 -1.07
CA PHE A 85 -0.05 0.47 -1.70
C PHE A 85 -1.30 0.28 -0.84
N PHE A 86 -2.18 1.27 -0.85
CA PHE A 86 -3.57 1.04 -0.48
C PHE A 86 -4.32 0.51 -1.69
N LYS A 87 -5.03 -0.58 -1.49
CA LYS A 87 -5.90 -1.17 -2.48
C LYS A 87 -7.33 -0.69 -2.29
N GLY A 88 -7.95 -0.25 -3.37
CA GLY A 88 -9.34 0.19 -3.39
C GLY A 88 -9.97 0.01 -4.76
N TYR A 89 -11.21 0.48 -4.88
CA TYR A 89 -12.00 0.36 -6.10
C TYR A 89 -12.66 1.70 -6.40
N VAL A 90 -12.72 2.06 -7.66
CA VAL A 90 -13.45 3.24 -8.18
C VAL A 90 -14.42 2.80 -9.25
N LEU A 91 -15.51 3.55 -9.46
CA LEU A 91 -16.43 3.28 -10.57
C LEU A 91 -15.71 3.51 -11.90
N GLU A 92 -16.01 2.68 -12.90
CA GLU A 92 -15.39 2.79 -14.22
C GLU A 92 -15.79 4.08 -14.95
N ASP A 93 -17.00 4.57 -14.70
CA ASP A 93 -17.51 5.84 -15.24
C ASP A 93 -16.78 7.05 -14.61
N ASP A 94 -16.22 6.88 -13.40
CA ASP A 94 -15.33 7.84 -12.76
C ASP A 94 -13.88 7.73 -13.28
N SER A 95 -13.63 6.85 -14.22
CA SER A 95 -12.28 6.51 -14.71
C SER A 95 -11.60 7.64 -15.47
N GLU A 96 -12.31 8.68 -15.88
CA GLU A 96 -11.72 9.93 -16.34
C GLU A 96 -11.09 10.73 -15.19
N LEU A 97 -11.25 10.24 -13.95
CA LEU A 97 -10.57 10.69 -12.74
C LEU A 97 -10.59 12.22 -12.57
N HIS A 98 -11.72 12.83 -12.88
CA HIS A 98 -11.95 14.26 -12.68
C HIS A 98 -12.73 14.49 -11.39
N GLY A 99 -12.18 15.35 -10.53
CA GLY A 99 -12.82 15.74 -9.29
C GLY A 99 -12.68 14.74 -8.15
N ASN A 100 -13.64 14.75 -7.23
CA ASN A 100 -13.67 13.88 -6.06
C ASN A 100 -14.41 12.58 -6.37
N VAL A 101 -13.71 11.47 -6.24
CA VAL A 101 -14.24 10.11 -6.44
C VAL A 101 -14.22 9.39 -5.12
N TYR A 102 -15.22 8.56 -4.83
CA TYR A 102 -15.21 7.74 -3.63
C TYR A 102 -14.36 6.49 -3.84
N LEU A 103 -13.40 6.27 -2.95
CA LEU A 103 -12.56 5.08 -2.96
C LEU A 103 -13.22 3.95 -2.16
N TRP A 104 -13.82 3.00 -2.88
CA TRP A 104 -14.46 1.85 -2.28
C TRP A 104 -13.42 0.85 -1.77
N ARG A 105 -13.71 0.22 -0.65
CA ARG A 105 -12.85 -0.82 -0.08
C ARG A 105 -13.05 -2.19 -0.74
N TYR A 106 -14.26 -2.46 -1.18
CA TYR A 106 -14.66 -3.69 -1.85
C TYR A 106 -15.41 -3.39 -3.13
N PRO A 107 -15.33 -4.30 -4.13
CA PRO A 107 -16.04 -4.10 -5.40
C PRO A 107 -17.57 -4.22 -5.28
N GLY A 108 -18.12 -4.60 -4.12
CA GLY A 108 -19.55 -4.78 -3.90
C GLY A 108 -20.16 -5.92 -4.71
N GLN A 109 -21.05 -6.71 -4.10
CA GLN A 109 -21.72 -7.82 -4.81
C GLN A 109 -22.89 -7.35 -5.70
N LEU A 110 -23.39 -6.15 -5.48
CA LEU A 110 -24.55 -5.58 -6.19
C LEU A 110 -24.17 -4.62 -7.31
N MET A 111 -22.88 -4.30 -7.43
CA MET A 111 -22.42 -3.42 -8.47
C MET A 111 -21.99 -4.22 -9.67
N ASP A 112 -22.65 -3.93 -10.76
CA ASP A 112 -22.33 -4.35 -12.11
C ASP A 112 -20.80 -4.25 -12.34
N HIS A 113 -20.26 -4.97 -13.31
CA HIS A 113 -18.85 -5.11 -13.68
C HIS A 113 -18.08 -3.80 -13.97
N ARG A 114 -18.51 -2.69 -13.36
CA ARG A 114 -18.01 -1.33 -13.60
C ARG A 114 -17.06 -0.81 -12.54
N MET A 115 -16.56 -1.67 -11.64
CA MET A 115 -15.59 -1.25 -10.66
C MET A 115 -14.17 -1.59 -11.09
N LYS A 116 -13.32 -0.59 -11.10
CA LYS A 116 -11.89 -0.72 -11.40
C LYS A 116 -11.09 -0.76 -10.12
N GLU A 117 -10.27 -1.80 -9.96
CA GLU A 117 -9.30 -1.89 -8.89
C GLU A 117 -8.18 -0.85 -9.09
N VAL A 118 -7.85 -0.12 -8.04
CA VAL A 118 -6.78 0.87 -8.03
C VAL A 118 -5.82 0.60 -6.88
N HIS A 119 -4.54 0.78 -7.16
CA HIS A 119 -3.47 0.69 -6.18
C HIS A 119 -2.85 2.07 -6.00
N LEU A 120 -2.93 2.59 -4.79
CA LEU A 120 -2.43 3.91 -4.44
C LEU A 120 -1.12 3.76 -3.69
N PHE A 121 -0.03 4.16 -4.32
CA PHE A 121 1.29 4.08 -3.74
C PHE A 121 1.42 4.99 -2.52
N ILE A 122 1.97 4.45 -1.46
CA ILE A 122 2.25 5.15 -0.21
C ILE A 122 3.71 5.59 -0.25
N PRO A 123 3.98 6.89 -0.42
CA PRO A 123 5.34 7.37 -0.52
C PRO A 123 6.06 7.31 0.83
N THR A 124 7.37 7.16 0.78
CA THR A 124 8.28 7.45 1.89
C THR A 124 8.58 8.95 1.94
N ASP A 125 9.14 9.43 3.04
CA ASP A 125 9.43 10.86 3.24
C ASP A 125 10.46 11.39 2.24
N ASP A 126 11.34 10.52 1.73
CA ASP A 126 12.38 10.81 0.75
C ASP A 126 11.95 10.54 -0.70
N PHE A 127 10.68 10.18 -0.92
CA PHE A 127 10.20 9.86 -2.25
C PHE A 127 10.09 11.10 -3.13
N GLU A 128 10.80 11.09 -4.25
CA GLU A 128 10.73 12.11 -5.29
C GLU A 128 10.20 11.51 -6.61
N LEU A 129 9.36 12.27 -7.29
CA LEU A 129 8.88 11.88 -8.61
C LEU A 129 10.01 11.87 -9.62
N PRO A 130 10.16 10.82 -10.45
CA PRO A 130 11.15 10.80 -11.53
C PRO A 130 10.97 11.97 -12.48
N ALA A 131 12.06 12.67 -12.79
CA ALA A 131 12.05 13.86 -13.67
C ALA A 131 11.59 13.51 -15.10
N LYS A 132 11.83 12.29 -15.57
CA LYS A 132 11.37 11.78 -16.87
C LYS A 132 10.42 10.63 -16.66
N GLN A 133 9.16 10.84 -17.02
CA GLN A 133 8.12 9.83 -16.97
C GLN A 133 7.71 9.42 -18.37
N GLY A 134 7.58 8.12 -18.59
CA GLY A 134 7.07 7.56 -19.86
C GLY A 134 5.55 7.72 -20.02
N LYS A 135 4.96 6.93 -20.91
CA LYS A 135 3.51 6.95 -21.17
C LYS A 135 2.65 6.66 -19.91
N ASN A 136 3.19 5.91 -18.96
CA ASN A 136 2.54 5.59 -17.69
C ASN A 136 3.07 6.51 -16.59
N ALA A 137 2.66 7.77 -16.63
CA ALA A 137 3.09 8.73 -15.64
C ALA A 137 2.49 8.47 -14.25
N ILE A 138 3.35 8.52 -13.23
CA ILE A 138 2.92 8.51 -11.84
C ILE A 138 2.41 9.92 -11.52
N LYS A 139 1.20 9.98 -10.99
CA LYS A 139 0.56 11.25 -10.64
C LYS A 139 0.19 11.27 -9.17
N PRO A 140 0.27 12.43 -8.51
CA PRO A 140 -0.22 12.58 -7.16
C PRO A 140 -1.74 12.48 -7.11
N CYS A 141 -2.26 12.02 -6.00
CA CYS A 141 -3.67 12.07 -5.65
C CYS A 141 -3.82 12.35 -4.14
N TYR A 142 -4.97 12.84 -3.74
CA TYR A 142 -5.21 13.35 -2.41
C TYR A 142 -6.43 12.66 -1.81
N LEU A 143 -6.18 11.79 -0.84
CA LEU A 143 -7.19 11.02 -0.14
C LEU A 143 -7.63 11.77 1.13
N ASP A 144 -8.92 12.10 1.22
CA ASP A 144 -9.52 12.50 2.48
C ASP A 144 -9.74 11.25 3.33
N VAL A 145 -8.91 11.11 4.37
CA VAL A 145 -8.91 9.93 5.24
C VAL A 145 -10.11 9.84 6.16
N LYS A 146 -10.92 10.89 6.24
CA LYS A 146 -12.16 10.89 7.03
C LYS A 146 -13.35 10.39 6.23
N SER A 147 -13.49 10.89 5.02
CA SER A 147 -14.64 10.59 4.16
C SER A 147 -14.41 9.44 3.20
N GLY A 148 -13.16 9.13 2.83
CA GLY A 148 -12.81 8.14 1.81
C GLY A 148 -12.91 8.69 0.38
N PHE A 149 -13.14 9.98 0.19
CA PHE A 149 -13.06 10.60 -1.13
C PHE A 149 -11.61 10.84 -1.53
N ILE A 150 -11.32 10.58 -2.79
CA ILE A 150 -10.00 10.82 -3.38
C ILE A 150 -10.11 11.80 -4.53
N ASN A 151 -9.19 12.76 -4.58
CA ASN A 151 -9.06 13.70 -5.68
C ASN A 151 -7.80 13.39 -6.48
N PHE A 152 -7.95 13.22 -7.79
CA PHE A 152 -6.87 12.86 -8.70
C PHE A 152 -6.24 14.05 -9.43
N THR A 153 -6.80 15.22 -9.31
CA THR A 153 -6.40 16.39 -10.11
C THR A 153 -6.07 17.65 -9.32
N ASP A 154 -6.65 17.80 -8.13
CA ASP A 154 -6.58 19.04 -7.37
C ASP A 154 -5.86 18.85 -6.04
N ASP A 155 -4.85 19.69 -5.79
CA ASP A 155 -4.08 19.73 -4.54
C ASP A 155 -4.53 20.83 -3.59
N SER A 156 -5.63 21.54 -3.89
CA SER A 156 -6.17 22.67 -3.08
C SER A 156 -6.40 22.29 -1.61
N SER A 157 -6.55 21.00 -1.35
CA SER A 157 -6.68 20.43 0.00
C SER A 157 -5.36 19.93 0.58
N ALA A 158 -4.28 19.95 -0.17
CA ALA A 158 -2.96 19.51 0.30
C ALA A 158 -2.53 20.30 1.55
N GLY A 159 -1.96 19.60 2.51
CA GLY A 159 -1.51 20.21 3.78
C GLY A 159 -2.53 20.19 4.91
N LYS A 160 -3.79 19.82 4.68
CA LYS A 160 -4.73 19.58 5.77
C LYS A 160 -4.42 18.22 6.42
N SER A 161 -4.48 18.15 7.74
CA SER A 161 -4.11 16.96 8.54
C SER A 161 -4.91 15.69 8.22
N TRP A 162 -6.08 15.82 7.57
CA TRP A 162 -6.94 14.72 7.15
C TRP A 162 -6.82 14.39 5.65
N ILE A 163 -5.94 15.08 4.92
CA ILE A 163 -5.65 14.79 3.52
C ILE A 163 -4.30 14.07 3.43
N ARG A 164 -4.32 12.87 2.88
CA ARG A 164 -3.12 12.08 2.62
C ARG A 164 -2.74 12.15 1.15
N LYS A 165 -1.53 12.59 0.86
CA LYS A 165 -0.96 12.54 -0.48
C LYS A 165 -0.50 11.11 -0.77
N LEU A 166 -1.00 10.58 -1.87
CA LEU A 166 -0.66 9.26 -2.41
C LEU A 166 -0.33 9.42 -3.89
N TYR A 167 0.09 8.34 -4.53
CA TYR A 167 0.39 8.36 -5.96
C TYR A 167 -0.32 7.21 -6.65
N TYR A 168 -0.74 7.45 -7.88
CA TYR A 168 -1.31 6.43 -8.73
C TYR A 168 -0.63 6.42 -10.09
N CYS A 169 -0.72 5.29 -10.78
CA CYS A 169 -0.29 5.17 -12.15
C CYS A 169 -1.52 5.03 -13.04
N ASN A 170 -1.62 5.91 -14.02
CA ASN A 170 -2.69 5.84 -14.99
C ASN A 170 -2.35 4.79 -16.04
N TYR A 171 -2.95 3.59 -15.92
CA TYR A 171 -2.81 2.54 -16.90
C TYR A 171 -3.72 2.82 -18.09
N SER A 172 -3.18 3.20 -19.21
CA SER A 172 -3.93 3.12 -20.46
C SER A 172 -4.02 1.66 -20.90
N THR A 173 -5.13 1.06 -20.56
CA THR A 173 -5.85 -0.10 -21.11
C THR A 173 -5.22 -0.97 -22.18
N LYS A 174 -5.29 -2.21 -21.97
CA LYS A 174 -5.24 -3.48 -22.69
C LYS A 174 -4.09 -4.37 -22.19
N GLY A 175 -4.11 -4.69 -20.95
CA GLY A 175 -3.17 -5.66 -20.41
C GLY A 175 -3.17 -5.60 -18.88
N ARG A 176 -2.81 -6.70 -18.29
CA ARG A 176 -2.62 -6.87 -16.85
C ARG A 176 -1.90 -5.66 -16.25
N PRO A 177 -2.26 -5.22 -15.06
CA PRO A 177 -1.60 -4.09 -14.42
C PRO A 177 -0.09 -4.31 -14.46
N GLN A 178 0.63 -3.49 -15.21
CA GLN A 178 2.08 -3.46 -15.12
C GLN A 178 2.40 -2.75 -13.83
N ILE A 179 2.88 -3.50 -12.86
CA ILE A 179 3.35 -2.99 -11.60
C ILE A 179 4.61 -2.19 -11.91
N ILE A 180 4.57 -0.90 -11.64
CA ILE A 180 5.76 -0.06 -11.78
C ILE A 180 6.71 -0.45 -10.66
N THR A 181 7.88 -0.92 -11.05
CA THR A 181 9.00 -1.04 -10.14
C THR A 181 9.54 0.37 -9.91
N PHE A 182 9.47 0.82 -8.67
CA PHE A 182 10.22 2.00 -8.24
C PHE A 182 11.70 1.59 -8.10
N PRO A 183 12.64 2.46 -8.49
CA PRO A 183 14.07 2.19 -8.34
C PRO A 183 14.48 2.08 -6.89
#